data_2210492c6dfcc0b2427bacfe29d9f8e2
#
_entry.id   2210492c6dfcc0b2427bacfe29d9f8e2
#
_cell.length_a   1.000
_cell.length_b   1.000
_cell.length_c   1.000
_cell.angle_alpha   90.00
_cell.angle_beta   90.00
_cell.angle_gamma   90.00
#
_symmetry.space_group_name_H-M   'P 1'
#
loop_
_entity.id
_entity.type
_entity.pdbx_description
1 polymer ?
#
loop_
_entity_poly.entity_id
_entity_poly.type
_entity_poly.pdbx_seq_one_letter_code
_entity_poly.pdbx_strand_id
1 'polypeptide(L)'
;MRQAERIEQLEADVAELRRQLGQNSRNSSRPPSADSPFTKPAPKSLRRKSGRKPGGQPGHPGSTLAMVDNPNQRRRHEPGPCTGCGASLVNAPEVGMERRQVFDLPPMTVQVIEHQLIARRCTCGTTTCGTAPEGVGAPVQYGPRVTAIVLYLYVGQFLSKKRTAQALAELFGTPVSDATVAAMTARAAAGLDGFLTEVADRIAAAEVAGFDETGLRVAGQLHWVHCARTGKYTLLMVHPKRHRGDESDGRPWLIRRGRCP
;
A
#
# COMPACT_ATOMS: atom_id res chain seq x y z
N MET A 1 60.00 -30.35 4.74
CA MET A 1 58.95 -30.52 3.71
C MET A 1 57.55 -30.34 4.30
N ARG A 2 57.12 -31.11 5.33
CA ARG A 2 55.74 -31.02 5.86
C ARG A 2 55.29 -29.66 6.40
N GLN A 3 56.17 -28.82 6.95
CA GLN A 3 55.78 -27.49 7.45
C GLN A 3 55.55 -26.48 6.34
N ALA A 4 56.37 -26.48 5.29
CA ALA A 4 56.22 -25.59 4.14
C ALA A 4 54.91 -25.89 3.37
N GLU A 5 54.61 -27.17 3.13
CA GLU A 5 53.35 -27.60 2.50
C GLU A 5 52.13 -27.18 3.33
N ARG A 6 52.23 -27.24 4.66
CA ARG A 6 51.16 -26.81 5.55
C ARG A 6 50.94 -25.29 5.55
N ILE A 7 52.01 -24.51 5.44
CA ILE A 7 51.94 -23.06 5.31
C ILE A 7 51.29 -22.69 3.99
N GLU A 8 51.70 -23.29 2.90
CA GLU A 8 51.13 -23.05 1.57
C GLU A 8 49.63 -23.38 1.53
N GLN A 9 49.22 -24.50 2.15
CA GLN A 9 47.81 -24.87 2.27
C GLN A 9 47.02 -23.84 3.08
N LEU A 10 47.53 -23.37 4.21
CA LEU A 10 46.89 -22.37 5.04
C LEU A 10 46.78 -21.01 4.34
N GLU A 11 47.82 -20.63 3.57
CA GLU A 11 47.76 -19.40 2.76
C GLU A 11 46.69 -19.49 1.67
N ALA A 12 46.56 -20.64 1.00
CA ALA A 12 45.51 -20.88 0.02
C ALA A 12 44.10 -20.83 0.65
N ASP A 13 43.92 -21.47 1.81
CA ASP A 13 42.67 -21.46 2.55
C ASP A 13 42.29 -20.02 2.99
N VAL A 14 43.26 -19.24 3.49
CA VAL A 14 43.06 -17.83 3.86
C VAL A 14 42.69 -16.98 2.65
N ALA A 15 43.33 -17.19 1.50
CA ALA A 15 43.01 -16.49 0.26
C ALA A 15 41.58 -16.80 -0.20
N GLU A 16 41.19 -18.06 -0.15
CA GLU A 16 39.83 -18.48 -0.51
C GLU A 16 38.76 -17.90 0.45
N LEU A 17 39.01 -17.94 1.76
CA LEU A 17 38.11 -17.34 2.75
C LEU A 17 37.99 -15.83 2.57
N ARG A 18 39.08 -15.11 2.26
CA ARG A 18 39.05 -13.68 1.94
C ARG A 18 38.22 -13.41 0.68
N ARG A 19 38.37 -14.25 -0.34
CA ARG A 19 37.59 -14.16 -1.57
C ARG A 19 36.07 -14.35 -1.27
N GLN A 20 35.71 -15.33 -0.45
CA GLN A 20 34.31 -15.57 -0.06
C GLN A 20 33.75 -14.44 0.78
N LEU A 21 34.48 -13.88 1.72
CA LEU A 21 34.11 -12.74 2.54
C LEU A 21 33.93 -11.45 1.71
N GLY A 22 34.73 -11.29 0.65
CA GLY A 22 34.66 -10.16 -0.27
C GLY A 22 33.53 -10.24 -1.29
N GLN A 23 32.80 -11.37 -1.37
CA GLN A 23 31.70 -11.52 -2.32
C GLN A 23 30.48 -10.71 -1.92
N ASN A 24 29.94 -9.95 -2.88
CA ASN A 24 28.72 -9.18 -2.78
C ASN A 24 27.95 -9.24 -4.10
N SER A 25 26.78 -8.62 -4.17
CA SER A 25 25.92 -8.61 -5.37
C SER A 25 26.55 -7.97 -6.62
N ARG A 26 27.71 -7.32 -6.50
CA ARG A 26 28.39 -6.66 -7.63
C ARG A 26 29.52 -7.50 -8.23
N ASN A 27 30.07 -8.41 -7.45
CA ASN A 27 31.22 -9.23 -7.87
C ASN A 27 30.94 -10.73 -7.82
N SER A 28 29.69 -11.11 -7.57
CA SER A 28 29.23 -12.50 -7.55
C SER A 28 27.76 -12.61 -7.96
N SER A 29 27.27 -13.82 -8.15
CA SER A 29 25.84 -14.08 -8.42
C SER A 29 24.94 -13.97 -7.18
N ARG A 30 25.44 -13.43 -6.06
CA ARG A 30 24.62 -13.21 -4.86
C ARG A 30 23.59 -12.11 -5.11
N PRO A 31 22.32 -12.29 -4.67
CA PRO A 31 21.30 -11.25 -4.83
C PRO A 31 21.61 -10.05 -3.91
N PRO A 32 21.21 -8.82 -4.29
CA PRO A 32 21.43 -7.60 -3.49
C PRO A 32 20.92 -7.67 -2.05
N SER A 33 19.88 -8.47 -1.82
CA SER A 33 19.29 -8.69 -0.49
C SER A 33 20.16 -9.54 0.44
N ALA A 34 21.16 -10.28 -0.10
CA ALA A 34 22.13 -11.04 0.68
C ALA A 34 23.32 -10.20 1.13
N ASP A 35 23.49 -8.98 0.60
CA ASP A 35 24.54 -8.07 1.03
C ASP A 35 24.29 -7.58 2.47
N SER A 36 25.38 -7.38 3.23
CA SER A 36 25.27 -6.79 4.57
C SER A 36 24.68 -5.37 4.48
N PRO A 37 23.71 -4.99 5.29
CA PRO A 37 23.15 -3.64 5.30
C PRO A 37 24.19 -2.57 5.64
N PHE A 38 25.27 -2.93 6.33
CA PHE A 38 26.36 -2.02 6.70
C PHE A 38 27.38 -1.80 5.59
N THR A 39 27.42 -2.67 4.58
CA THR A 39 28.39 -2.58 3.45
C THR A 39 27.74 -2.09 2.16
N LYS A 40 26.45 -1.84 2.13
CA LYS A 40 25.75 -1.27 0.97
C LYS A 40 26.26 0.14 0.71
N PRO A 41 26.99 0.40 -0.37
CA PRO A 41 27.29 1.77 -0.76
C PRO A 41 25.97 2.48 -1.06
N ALA A 42 25.88 3.75 -0.68
CA ALA A 42 24.73 4.58 -0.99
C ALA A 42 24.36 4.46 -2.47
N PRO A 43 23.08 4.27 -2.81
CA PRO A 43 22.65 4.14 -4.19
C PRO A 43 23.06 5.39 -4.96
N LYS A 44 23.94 5.25 -5.92
CA LYS A 44 24.29 6.35 -6.84
C LYS A 44 23.16 6.49 -7.84
N SER A 45 22.58 7.70 -7.92
CA SER A 45 21.61 8.02 -8.95
C SER A 45 22.20 7.75 -10.33
N LEU A 46 21.54 6.93 -11.13
CA LEU A 46 21.88 6.71 -12.54
C LEU A 46 21.55 7.93 -13.43
N ARG A 47 20.87 8.94 -12.88
CA ARG A 47 20.58 10.17 -13.60
C ARG A 47 21.84 11.01 -13.72
N ARG A 48 22.26 11.29 -14.96
CA ARG A 48 23.27 12.29 -15.23
C ARG A 48 22.76 13.66 -14.77
N LYS A 49 23.63 14.46 -14.15
CA LYS A 49 23.30 15.86 -13.84
C LYS A 49 22.98 16.55 -15.17
N SER A 50 21.75 16.98 -15.35
CA SER A 50 21.27 17.59 -16.62
C SER A 50 21.73 19.03 -16.80
N GLY A 51 22.34 19.67 -15.81
CA GLY A 51 22.68 21.10 -15.82
C GLY A 51 21.45 22.03 -15.79
N ARG A 52 20.24 21.49 -15.82
CA ARG A 52 19.01 22.25 -15.77
C ARG A 52 18.66 22.69 -14.36
N LYS A 53 18.05 23.86 -14.21
CA LYS A 53 17.57 24.34 -12.91
C LYS A 53 16.51 23.38 -12.34
N PRO A 54 16.47 23.16 -11.00
CA PRO A 54 15.38 22.42 -10.39
C PRO A 54 14.04 23.15 -10.60
N GLY A 55 12.96 22.41 -10.80
CA GLY A 55 11.62 22.95 -11.04
C GLY A 55 11.11 22.73 -12.48
N GLY A 56 9.98 23.35 -12.79
CA GLY A 56 9.36 23.29 -14.12
C GLY A 56 10.29 23.87 -15.19
N GLN A 57 10.49 23.11 -16.27
CA GLN A 57 11.27 23.57 -17.42
C GLN A 57 10.43 24.53 -18.29
N PRO A 58 11.04 25.44 -19.08
CA PRO A 58 10.29 26.23 -20.03
C PRO A 58 9.41 25.36 -20.92
N GLY A 59 8.12 25.75 -21.07
CA GLY A 59 7.13 24.98 -21.83
C GLY A 59 6.45 23.82 -21.03
N HIS A 60 6.80 23.60 -19.75
CA HIS A 60 6.04 22.67 -18.92
C HIS A 60 4.70 23.31 -18.51
N PRO A 61 3.55 22.72 -18.89
CA PRO A 61 2.26 23.23 -18.45
C PRO A 61 2.15 23.05 -16.92
N GLY A 62 2.16 24.17 -16.20
CA GLY A 62 1.92 24.13 -14.75
C GLY A 62 0.54 23.59 -14.45
N SER A 63 0.43 22.78 -13.40
CA SER A 63 -0.87 22.39 -12.84
C SER A 63 -1.21 23.34 -11.71
N THR A 64 -2.12 24.29 -11.95
CA THR A 64 -2.64 25.20 -10.94
C THR A 64 -4.08 24.84 -10.61
N LEU A 65 -4.50 25.11 -9.38
CA LEU A 65 -5.89 24.94 -8.97
C LEU A 65 -6.77 25.88 -9.79
N ALA A 66 -7.68 25.31 -10.57
CA ALA A 66 -8.60 26.06 -11.41
C ALA A 66 -9.97 26.22 -10.73
N MET A 67 -10.66 27.33 -11.02
CA MET A 67 -12.03 27.53 -10.56
C MET A 67 -12.97 26.51 -11.22
N VAL A 68 -13.97 26.06 -10.44
CA VAL A 68 -15.07 25.25 -10.96
C VAL A 68 -16.28 26.12 -11.27
N ASP A 69 -17.05 25.72 -12.31
CA ASP A 69 -18.24 26.48 -12.70
C ASP A 69 -19.40 26.26 -11.73
N ASN A 70 -19.50 25.08 -11.16
CA ASN A 70 -20.56 24.70 -10.22
C ASN A 70 -20.00 24.43 -8.81
N PRO A 71 -19.72 25.47 -7.99
CA PRO A 71 -19.31 25.29 -6.61
C PRO A 71 -20.47 24.77 -5.76
N ASN A 72 -20.17 24.04 -4.69
CA ASN A 72 -21.16 23.48 -3.76
C ASN A 72 -22.01 24.56 -3.08
N GLN A 73 -21.39 25.73 -2.82
CA GLN A 73 -22.07 26.87 -2.20
C GLN A 73 -21.63 28.17 -2.88
N ARG A 74 -22.57 29.11 -3.00
CA ARG A 74 -22.31 30.47 -3.40
C ARG A 74 -22.68 31.39 -2.25
N ARG A 75 -21.74 32.17 -1.75
CA ARG A 75 -21.97 33.19 -0.69
C ARG A 75 -21.76 34.55 -1.32
N ARG A 76 -22.79 35.37 -1.28
CA ARG A 76 -22.76 36.72 -1.77
C ARG A 76 -22.25 37.65 -0.64
N HIS A 77 -21.33 38.53 -0.95
CA HIS A 77 -20.79 39.51 -0.03
C HIS A 77 -21.09 40.89 -0.64
N GLU A 78 -22.00 41.59 0.02
CA GLU A 78 -22.34 42.96 -0.38
C GLU A 78 -21.28 43.95 0.10
N PRO A 79 -21.05 45.01 -0.68
CA PRO A 79 -20.13 46.07 -0.23
C PRO A 79 -20.69 46.81 0.97
N GLY A 80 -19.80 47.30 1.81
CA GLY A 80 -20.17 48.26 2.88
C GLY A 80 -20.62 49.61 2.31
N PRO A 81 -20.75 50.64 3.15
CA PRO A 81 -21.03 52.00 2.72
C PRO A 81 -19.99 52.53 1.69
N CYS A 82 -20.42 53.43 0.84
CA CYS A 82 -19.56 54.08 -0.13
C CYS A 82 -18.28 54.68 0.51
N THR A 83 -17.12 54.26 0.03
CA THR A 83 -15.84 54.72 0.58
C THR A 83 -15.54 56.18 0.29
N GLY A 84 -16.24 56.79 -0.68
CA GLY A 84 -16.09 58.21 -1.02
C GLY A 84 -16.96 59.17 -0.21
N CYS A 85 -18.24 58.82 0.01
CA CYS A 85 -19.22 59.71 0.65
C CYS A 85 -19.95 59.11 1.87
N GLY A 86 -19.74 57.81 2.20
CA GLY A 86 -20.39 57.12 3.31
C GLY A 86 -21.85 56.71 3.04
N ALA A 87 -22.41 56.95 1.89
CA ALA A 87 -23.78 56.61 1.57
C ALA A 87 -24.01 55.10 1.51
N SER A 88 -25.22 54.61 1.84
CA SER A 88 -25.62 53.24 1.73
C SER A 88 -25.67 52.80 0.24
N LEU A 89 -25.08 51.62 -0.08
CA LEU A 89 -25.08 51.03 -1.42
C LEU A 89 -26.14 49.96 -1.62
N VAL A 90 -27.02 49.72 -0.68
CA VAL A 90 -28.00 48.62 -0.69
C VAL A 90 -28.87 48.63 -1.96
N ASN A 91 -29.22 49.82 -2.47
CA ASN A 91 -30.06 49.98 -3.69
C ASN A 91 -29.22 50.46 -4.90
N ALA A 92 -27.90 50.51 -4.79
CA ALA A 92 -27.04 50.92 -5.91
C ALA A 92 -26.95 49.80 -6.95
N PRO A 93 -26.83 50.14 -8.27
CA PRO A 93 -26.71 49.15 -9.31
C PRO A 93 -25.43 48.32 -9.16
N GLU A 94 -25.52 47.01 -9.35
CA GLU A 94 -24.37 46.11 -9.43
C GLU A 94 -23.60 46.37 -10.76
N VAL A 95 -22.32 46.68 -10.66
CA VAL A 95 -21.48 47.00 -11.80
C VAL A 95 -20.43 45.92 -12.12
N GLY A 96 -20.32 44.90 -11.26
CA GLY A 96 -19.42 43.81 -11.47
C GLY A 96 -19.33 42.84 -10.28
N MET A 97 -18.71 41.70 -10.50
CA MET A 97 -18.51 40.68 -9.50
C MET A 97 -17.15 40.01 -9.70
N GLU A 98 -16.34 39.93 -8.65
CA GLU A 98 -15.13 39.12 -8.61
C GLU A 98 -15.44 37.78 -7.93
N ARG A 99 -15.00 36.68 -8.57
CA ARG A 99 -15.19 35.32 -8.03
C ARG A 99 -13.92 34.88 -7.32
N ARG A 100 -14.06 34.35 -6.12
CA ARG A 100 -12.99 33.65 -5.38
C ARG A 100 -13.53 32.34 -4.83
N GLN A 101 -12.78 31.25 -5.01
CA GLN A 101 -13.19 29.92 -4.57
C GLN A 101 -12.19 29.37 -3.57
N VAL A 102 -12.69 28.79 -2.48
CA VAL A 102 -11.92 28.06 -1.48
C VAL A 102 -12.33 26.61 -1.57
N PHE A 103 -11.36 25.73 -1.77
CA PHE A 103 -11.54 24.28 -1.77
C PHE A 103 -11.17 23.78 -0.39
N ASP A 104 -12.12 23.23 0.32
CA ASP A 104 -11.93 22.72 1.67
C ASP A 104 -12.69 21.41 1.89
N LEU A 105 -12.27 20.63 2.86
CA LEU A 105 -12.94 19.41 3.27
C LEU A 105 -13.93 19.72 4.39
N PRO A 106 -15.18 19.19 4.33
CA PRO A 106 -16.07 19.29 5.45
C PRO A 106 -15.52 18.51 6.66
N PRO A 107 -15.89 18.86 7.89
CA PRO A 107 -15.53 18.08 9.06
C PRO A 107 -15.89 16.61 8.89
N MET A 108 -14.88 15.74 8.97
CA MET A 108 -15.07 14.29 8.85
C MET A 108 -15.35 13.71 10.23
N THR A 109 -16.59 13.23 10.44
CA THR A 109 -17.03 12.65 11.71
C THR A 109 -17.43 11.19 11.52
N VAL A 110 -17.19 10.37 12.56
CA VAL A 110 -17.67 8.99 12.59
C VAL A 110 -19.17 8.98 12.79
N GLN A 111 -19.87 8.25 11.93
CA GLN A 111 -21.29 7.97 12.10
C GLN A 111 -21.43 6.63 12.83
N VAL A 112 -22.12 6.64 13.97
CA VAL A 112 -22.48 5.42 14.71
C VAL A 112 -23.94 5.09 14.41
N ILE A 113 -24.18 3.86 13.92
CA ILE A 113 -25.51 3.34 13.65
C ILE A 113 -25.75 2.22 14.65
N GLU A 114 -26.82 2.34 15.47
CA GLU A 114 -27.26 1.30 16.39
C GLU A 114 -28.37 0.47 15.75
N HIS A 115 -28.17 -0.84 15.66
CA HIS A 115 -29.19 -1.78 15.21
C HIS A 115 -29.84 -2.44 16.42
N GLN A 116 -31.08 -2.08 16.74
CA GLN A 116 -31.84 -2.61 17.86
C GLN A 116 -32.63 -3.85 17.42
N LEU A 117 -32.20 -5.02 17.82
CA LEU A 117 -32.83 -6.30 17.50
C LEU A 117 -33.91 -6.60 18.55
N ILE A 118 -35.11 -6.20 18.25
CA ILE A 118 -36.26 -6.30 19.20
C ILE A 118 -36.75 -7.74 19.32
N ALA A 119 -36.86 -8.23 20.56
CA ALA A 119 -37.49 -9.50 20.87
C ALA A 119 -38.95 -9.29 21.30
N ARG A 120 -39.86 -10.08 20.73
CA ARG A 120 -41.27 -10.06 21.10
C ARG A 120 -41.76 -11.45 21.48
N ARG A 121 -42.58 -11.53 22.54
CA ARG A 121 -43.18 -12.78 22.99
C ARG A 121 -44.60 -12.89 22.37
N CYS A 122 -44.89 -14.01 21.73
CA CYS A 122 -46.20 -14.35 21.20
C CYS A 122 -47.12 -14.86 22.33
N THR A 123 -48.44 -14.82 22.11
CA THR A 123 -49.42 -15.43 23.02
C THR A 123 -49.26 -16.93 23.20
N CYS A 124 -48.63 -17.64 22.23
CA CYS A 124 -48.28 -19.04 22.35
C CYS A 124 -47.05 -19.31 23.26
N GLY A 125 -46.43 -18.25 23.82
CA GLY A 125 -45.27 -18.34 24.71
C GLY A 125 -43.88 -18.23 23.96
N THR A 126 -43.86 -18.35 22.65
CA THR A 126 -42.60 -18.28 21.85
C THR A 126 -42.11 -16.84 21.77
N THR A 127 -40.78 -16.69 22.02
CA THR A 127 -40.08 -15.40 21.82
C THR A 127 -39.35 -15.41 20.46
N THR A 128 -39.59 -14.41 19.64
CA THR A 128 -38.91 -14.21 18.36
C THR A 128 -38.15 -12.91 18.40
N CYS A 129 -36.87 -12.96 18.01
CA CYS A 129 -35.96 -11.82 17.93
C CYS A 129 -35.83 -11.33 16.48
N GLY A 130 -35.65 -10.04 16.31
CA GLY A 130 -35.26 -9.45 15.02
C GLY A 130 -33.89 -9.97 14.59
N THR A 131 -33.68 -10.04 13.27
CA THR A 131 -32.42 -10.47 12.68
C THR A 131 -31.55 -9.26 12.35
N ALA A 132 -30.25 -9.35 12.65
CA ALA A 132 -29.30 -8.31 12.26
C ALA A 132 -29.17 -8.25 10.73
N PRO A 133 -28.99 -7.05 10.15
CA PRO A 133 -28.67 -6.92 8.74
C PRO A 133 -27.35 -7.64 8.37
N GLU A 134 -27.21 -7.95 7.08
CA GLU A 134 -25.96 -8.50 6.57
C GLU A 134 -24.77 -7.59 6.91
N GLY A 135 -23.65 -8.19 7.31
CA GLY A 135 -22.45 -7.46 7.73
C GLY A 135 -22.46 -6.93 9.16
N VAL A 136 -23.58 -7.09 9.91
CA VAL A 136 -23.69 -6.73 11.33
C VAL A 136 -23.67 -8.02 12.18
N GLY A 137 -22.45 -8.46 12.54
CA GLY A 137 -22.24 -9.75 13.23
C GLY A 137 -21.70 -9.63 14.66
N ALA A 138 -21.36 -8.43 15.13
CA ALA A 138 -20.83 -8.21 16.47
C ALA A 138 -21.57 -7.10 17.20
N PRO A 139 -21.58 -7.12 18.56
CA PRO A 139 -22.22 -6.06 19.35
C PRO A 139 -21.65 -4.67 19.07
N VAL A 140 -20.34 -4.59 18.76
CA VAL A 140 -19.65 -3.37 18.33
C VAL A 140 -18.65 -3.75 17.24
N GLN A 141 -18.66 -3.03 16.14
CA GLN A 141 -17.75 -3.27 15.03
C GLN A 141 -17.45 -2.00 14.24
N TYR A 142 -16.31 -1.97 13.57
CA TYR A 142 -16.01 -0.95 12.58
C TYR A 142 -16.65 -1.29 11.24
N GLY A 143 -17.22 -0.29 10.60
CA GLY A 143 -17.84 -0.44 9.30
C GLY A 143 -16.81 -0.58 8.15
N PRO A 144 -17.30 -0.90 6.94
CA PRO A 144 -16.45 -1.15 5.77
C PRO A 144 -15.63 0.07 5.35
N ARG A 145 -16.12 1.29 5.54
CA ARG A 145 -15.37 2.52 5.20
C ARG A 145 -14.14 2.71 6.08
N VAL A 146 -14.26 2.44 7.40
CA VAL A 146 -13.11 2.47 8.31
C VAL A 146 -12.07 1.43 7.89
N THR A 147 -12.50 0.21 7.55
CA THR A 147 -11.63 -0.84 7.04
C THR A 147 -10.92 -0.41 5.74
N ALA A 148 -11.64 0.22 4.81
CA ALA A 148 -11.07 0.71 3.56
C ALA A 148 -9.99 1.78 3.80
N ILE A 149 -10.20 2.71 4.72
CA ILE A 149 -9.21 3.73 5.10
C ILE A 149 -7.98 3.08 5.74
N VAL A 150 -8.19 2.10 6.64
CA VAL A 150 -7.08 1.32 7.24
C VAL A 150 -6.23 0.66 6.16
N LEU A 151 -6.86 -0.04 5.20
CA LEU A 151 -6.16 -0.71 4.11
C LEU A 151 -5.44 0.30 3.21
N TYR A 152 -6.05 1.42 2.88
CA TYR A 152 -5.44 2.48 2.09
C TYR A 152 -4.18 3.03 2.77
N LEU A 153 -4.25 3.35 4.06
CA LEU A 153 -3.11 3.91 4.80
C LEU A 153 -2.01 2.87 5.05
N TYR A 154 -2.38 1.67 5.50
CA TYR A 154 -1.41 0.65 5.90
C TYR A 154 -0.79 -0.04 4.69
N VAL A 155 -1.61 -0.53 3.75
CA VAL A 155 -1.15 -1.30 2.58
C VAL A 155 -0.80 -0.36 1.42
N GLY A 156 -1.67 0.60 1.10
CA GLY A 156 -1.51 1.48 -0.04
C GLY A 156 -0.45 2.57 0.17
N GLN A 157 -0.36 3.13 1.39
CA GLN A 157 0.59 4.20 1.72
C GLN A 157 1.77 3.73 2.56
N PHE A 158 1.86 2.43 2.86
CA PHE A 158 2.97 1.81 3.61
C PHE A 158 3.20 2.42 5.00
N LEU A 159 2.16 2.97 5.63
CA LEU A 159 2.25 3.44 7.02
C LEU A 159 2.40 2.24 7.96
N SER A 160 3.15 2.40 9.06
CA SER A 160 3.18 1.37 10.10
C SER A 160 1.82 1.22 10.77
N LYS A 161 1.51 0.06 11.37
CA LYS A 161 0.26 -0.18 12.11
C LYS A 161 -0.02 0.93 13.12
N LYS A 162 0.99 1.32 13.90
CA LYS A 162 0.90 2.39 14.89
C LYS A 162 0.54 3.74 14.26
N ARG A 163 1.20 4.12 13.17
CA ARG A 163 0.90 5.37 12.46
C ARG A 163 -0.47 5.35 11.79
N THR A 164 -0.91 4.20 11.29
CA THR A 164 -2.27 4.03 10.75
C THR A 164 -3.31 4.24 11.85
N ALA A 165 -3.12 3.61 13.01
CA ALA A 165 -4.01 3.78 14.16
C ALA A 165 -4.05 5.24 14.63
N GLN A 166 -2.90 5.89 14.73
CA GLN A 166 -2.79 7.31 15.08
C GLN A 166 -3.51 8.22 14.08
N ALA A 167 -3.31 8.01 12.78
CA ALA A 167 -3.98 8.78 11.73
C ALA A 167 -5.51 8.66 11.80
N LEU A 168 -6.03 7.45 12.07
CA LEU A 168 -7.47 7.25 12.27
C LEU A 168 -8.01 8.01 13.48
N ALA A 169 -7.28 8.01 14.58
CA ALA A 169 -7.67 8.74 15.79
C ALA A 169 -7.65 10.27 15.57
N GLU A 170 -6.58 10.79 14.96
CA GLU A 170 -6.38 12.23 14.77
C GLU A 170 -7.28 12.84 13.68
N LEU A 171 -7.43 12.15 12.54
CA LEU A 171 -8.16 12.69 11.40
C LEU A 171 -9.68 12.43 11.49
N PHE A 172 -10.08 11.32 12.09
CA PHE A 172 -11.48 10.86 12.07
C PHE A 172 -12.07 10.64 13.46
N GLY A 173 -11.32 10.88 14.53
CA GLY A 173 -11.78 10.59 15.90
C GLY A 173 -12.08 9.09 16.12
N THR A 174 -11.47 8.19 15.34
CA THR A 174 -11.74 6.75 15.38
C THR A 174 -10.55 5.99 15.96
N PRO A 175 -10.51 5.75 17.27
CA PRO A 175 -9.40 5.02 17.88
C PRO A 175 -9.44 3.54 17.46
N VAL A 176 -8.41 3.07 16.76
CA VAL A 176 -8.20 1.65 16.47
C VAL A 176 -6.89 1.18 17.08
N SER A 177 -6.79 -0.10 17.45
CA SER A 177 -5.53 -0.67 17.93
C SER A 177 -4.67 -1.19 16.77
N ASP A 178 -3.36 -1.33 17.01
CA ASP A 178 -2.44 -1.98 16.06
C ASP A 178 -2.90 -3.41 15.70
N ALA A 179 -3.45 -4.12 16.68
CA ALA A 179 -4.02 -5.46 16.50
C ALA A 179 -5.26 -5.42 15.58
N THR A 180 -6.10 -4.38 15.72
CA THR A 180 -7.26 -4.17 14.85
C THR A 180 -6.83 -3.91 13.40
N VAL A 181 -5.80 -3.08 13.18
CA VAL A 181 -5.22 -2.86 11.84
C VAL A 181 -4.75 -4.19 11.24
N ALA A 182 -4.03 -5.02 12.02
CA ALA A 182 -3.57 -6.32 11.56
C ALA A 182 -4.73 -7.27 11.21
N ALA A 183 -5.75 -7.35 12.08
CA ALA A 183 -6.92 -8.22 11.86
C ALA A 183 -7.75 -7.80 10.64
N MET A 184 -7.94 -6.50 10.43
CA MET A 184 -8.62 -5.98 9.24
C MET A 184 -7.86 -6.34 7.95
N THR A 185 -6.53 -6.20 7.97
CA THR A 185 -5.68 -6.53 6.84
C THR A 185 -5.71 -8.03 6.53
N ALA A 186 -5.63 -8.88 7.55
CA ALA A 186 -5.70 -10.33 7.38
C ALA A 186 -7.04 -10.78 6.79
N ARG A 187 -8.17 -10.22 7.26
CA ARG A 187 -9.49 -10.52 6.70
C ARG A 187 -9.62 -10.07 5.24
N ALA A 188 -9.10 -8.88 4.91
CA ALA A 188 -9.12 -8.39 3.54
C ALA A 188 -8.26 -9.26 2.61
N ALA A 189 -7.09 -9.70 3.08
CA ALA A 189 -6.23 -10.62 2.33
C ALA A 189 -6.92 -11.97 2.07
N ALA A 190 -7.55 -12.57 3.09
CA ALA A 190 -8.30 -13.83 2.92
C ALA A 190 -9.45 -13.70 1.91
N GLY A 191 -10.07 -12.52 1.81
CA GLY A 191 -11.11 -12.25 0.80
C GLY A 191 -10.58 -12.21 -0.64
N LEU A 192 -9.26 -12.20 -0.85
CA LEU A 192 -8.64 -12.17 -2.19
C LEU A 192 -8.20 -13.56 -2.70
N ASP A 193 -8.36 -14.62 -1.92
CA ASP A 193 -7.87 -15.96 -2.30
C ASP A 193 -8.44 -16.44 -3.65
N GLY A 194 -9.73 -16.23 -3.90
CA GLY A 194 -10.36 -16.58 -5.18
C GLY A 194 -9.81 -15.76 -6.35
N PHE A 195 -9.58 -14.46 -6.13
CA PHE A 195 -8.97 -13.59 -7.14
C PHE A 195 -7.52 -14.01 -7.45
N LEU A 196 -6.73 -14.32 -6.42
CA LEU A 196 -5.35 -14.78 -6.60
C LEU A 196 -5.28 -16.13 -7.35
N THR A 197 -6.21 -17.03 -7.07
CA THR A 197 -6.35 -18.29 -7.81
C THR A 197 -6.64 -18.03 -9.29
N GLU A 198 -7.61 -17.18 -9.60
CA GLU A 198 -7.93 -16.80 -10.99
C GLU A 198 -6.74 -16.17 -11.71
N VAL A 199 -5.98 -15.27 -11.02
CA VAL A 199 -4.76 -14.68 -11.58
C VAL A 199 -3.71 -15.76 -11.88
N ALA A 200 -3.51 -16.73 -10.97
CA ALA A 200 -2.59 -17.84 -11.18
C ALA A 200 -2.98 -18.69 -12.41
N ASP A 201 -4.27 -19.03 -12.54
CA ASP A 201 -4.80 -19.80 -13.67
C ASP A 201 -4.64 -19.05 -14.99
N ARG A 202 -4.87 -17.73 -15.00
CA ARG A 202 -4.65 -16.88 -16.19
C ARG A 202 -3.19 -16.81 -16.60
N ILE A 203 -2.26 -16.78 -15.64
CA ILE A 203 -0.82 -16.81 -15.92
C ILE A 203 -0.43 -18.20 -16.44
N ALA A 204 -0.95 -19.29 -15.85
CA ALA A 204 -0.67 -20.66 -16.26
C ALA A 204 -1.17 -20.99 -17.68
N ALA A 205 -2.30 -20.40 -18.09
CA ALA A 205 -2.91 -20.55 -19.40
C ALA A 205 -2.30 -19.64 -20.48
N ALA A 206 -1.38 -18.73 -20.12
CA ALA A 206 -0.79 -17.80 -21.07
C ALA A 206 0.23 -18.50 -21.97
N GLU A 207 0.27 -18.11 -23.24
CA GLU A 207 1.27 -18.60 -24.21
C GLU A 207 2.70 -18.28 -23.80
N VAL A 208 2.91 -17.09 -23.21
CA VAL A 208 4.20 -16.63 -22.70
C VAL A 208 4.03 -16.08 -21.29
N ALA A 209 4.79 -16.62 -20.34
CA ALA A 209 4.91 -16.11 -18.98
C ALA A 209 6.37 -15.92 -18.58
N GLY A 210 6.67 -14.81 -17.94
CA GLY A 210 7.98 -14.50 -17.38
C GLY A 210 8.03 -14.83 -15.90
N PHE A 211 9.19 -15.34 -15.46
CA PHE A 211 9.46 -15.69 -14.06
C PHE A 211 10.70 -14.97 -13.60
N ASP A 212 10.66 -14.48 -12.35
CA ASP A 212 11.81 -13.88 -11.69
C ASP A 212 11.76 -14.19 -10.19
N GLU A 213 12.92 -14.15 -9.54
CA GLU A 213 13.02 -14.40 -8.10
C GLU A 213 14.04 -13.46 -7.46
N THR A 214 13.66 -12.90 -6.32
CA THR A 214 14.57 -12.05 -5.56
C THR A 214 14.52 -12.42 -4.08
N GLY A 215 15.68 -12.36 -3.41
CA GLY A 215 15.78 -12.64 -1.99
C GLY A 215 15.29 -11.47 -1.15
N LEU A 216 14.60 -11.78 -0.06
CA LEU A 216 14.28 -10.84 1.01
C LEU A 216 14.48 -11.49 2.37
N ARG A 217 14.58 -10.68 3.44
CA ARG A 217 14.67 -11.21 4.80
C ARG A 217 13.33 -11.03 5.52
N VAL A 218 12.84 -12.14 6.07
CA VAL A 218 11.66 -12.18 6.94
C VAL A 218 12.11 -12.66 8.32
N ALA A 219 11.91 -11.86 9.36
CA ALA A 219 12.38 -12.14 10.72
C ALA A 219 13.87 -12.55 10.79
N GLY A 220 14.72 -11.90 9.98
CA GLY A 220 16.16 -12.18 9.90
C GLY A 220 16.56 -13.37 9.01
N GLN A 221 15.61 -14.21 8.58
CA GLN A 221 15.86 -15.37 7.72
C GLN A 221 15.67 -15.01 6.24
N LEU A 222 16.48 -15.62 5.36
CA LEU A 222 16.39 -15.44 3.92
C LEU A 222 15.13 -16.16 3.39
N HIS A 223 14.30 -15.42 2.72
CA HIS A 223 13.15 -15.87 1.94
C HIS A 223 13.27 -15.38 0.51
N TRP A 224 12.43 -15.89 -0.36
CA TRP A 224 12.43 -15.57 -1.78
C TRP A 224 11.06 -15.05 -2.20
N VAL A 225 11.04 -13.93 -2.91
CA VAL A 225 9.85 -13.49 -3.63
C VAL A 225 9.93 -14.09 -5.02
N HIS A 226 8.97 -14.92 -5.33
CA HIS A 226 8.77 -15.44 -6.67
C HIS A 226 7.77 -14.53 -7.39
N CYS A 227 8.12 -14.10 -8.58
CA CYS A 227 7.29 -13.31 -9.47
C CYS A 227 6.92 -14.15 -10.68
N ALA A 228 5.62 -14.27 -10.95
CA ALA A 228 5.11 -14.82 -12.21
C ALA A 228 4.32 -13.72 -12.93
N ARG A 229 4.58 -13.48 -14.21
CA ARG A 229 3.95 -12.37 -14.94
C ARG A 229 3.64 -12.69 -16.40
N THR A 230 2.62 -12.02 -16.89
CA THR A 230 2.31 -11.89 -18.33
C THR A 230 2.24 -10.41 -18.68
N GLY A 231 1.84 -10.06 -19.89
CA GLY A 231 1.58 -8.67 -20.26
C GLY A 231 0.43 -8.00 -19.49
N LYS A 232 -0.44 -8.79 -18.82
CA LYS A 232 -1.64 -8.29 -18.11
C LYS A 232 -1.66 -8.59 -16.62
N TYR A 233 -1.01 -9.66 -16.18
CA TYR A 233 -1.10 -10.17 -14.81
C TYR A 233 0.29 -10.29 -14.19
N THR A 234 0.37 -10.01 -12.89
CA THR A 234 1.56 -10.25 -12.08
C THR A 234 1.14 -10.88 -10.75
N LEU A 235 1.74 -12.00 -10.42
CA LEU A 235 1.56 -12.69 -9.14
C LEU A 235 2.88 -12.72 -8.40
N LEU A 236 2.87 -12.27 -7.13
CA LEU A 236 4.02 -12.29 -6.24
C LEU A 236 3.73 -13.24 -5.09
N MET A 237 4.72 -14.07 -4.72
CA MET A 237 4.64 -14.89 -3.53
C MET A 237 5.97 -14.98 -2.82
N VAL A 238 5.90 -15.08 -1.48
CA VAL A 238 7.06 -15.25 -0.61
C VAL A 238 7.16 -16.71 -0.17
N HIS A 239 8.36 -17.30 -0.33
CA HIS A 239 8.62 -18.67 0.08
C HIS A 239 10.02 -18.78 0.73
N PRO A 240 10.22 -19.63 1.76
CA PRO A 240 11.53 -19.78 2.41
C PRO A 240 12.61 -20.41 1.50
N LYS A 241 12.23 -21.17 0.49
CA LYS A 241 13.16 -21.80 -0.44
C LYS A 241 13.18 -21.08 -1.78
N ARG A 242 14.36 -21.01 -2.40
CA ARG A 242 14.56 -20.47 -3.76
C ARG A 242 13.95 -21.36 -4.84
N HIS A 243 14.17 -22.65 -4.73
CA HIS A 243 13.62 -23.63 -5.65
C HIS A 243 12.64 -24.54 -4.93
N ARG A 244 11.57 -24.88 -5.61
CA ARG A 244 10.58 -25.80 -5.10
C ARG A 244 11.03 -27.22 -5.41
N GLY A 245 11.46 -27.94 -4.39
CA GLY A 245 11.80 -29.37 -4.47
C GLY A 245 10.80 -30.30 -3.82
N ASP A 246 9.62 -29.80 -3.37
CA ASP A 246 8.70 -30.67 -2.66
C ASP A 246 7.22 -30.29 -2.89
N GLU A 247 6.44 -31.26 -3.35
CA GLU A 247 5.03 -31.15 -3.70
C GLU A 247 4.10 -31.21 -2.46
N SER A 248 4.65 -31.15 -1.23
CA SER A 248 3.93 -31.47 -0.01
C SER A 248 2.98 -30.39 0.52
N ASP A 249 2.98 -29.16 -0.01
CA ASP A 249 2.17 -28.05 0.53
C ASP A 249 0.80 -27.84 -0.15
N GLY A 250 0.30 -28.81 -0.94
CA GLY A 250 -1.09 -28.86 -1.42
C GLY A 250 -1.60 -27.63 -2.19
N ARG A 251 -0.78 -26.59 -2.40
CA ARG A 251 -1.11 -25.41 -3.22
C ARG A 251 -0.44 -25.51 -4.56
N PRO A 252 -1.20 -25.50 -5.65
CA PRO A 252 -0.64 -25.65 -6.98
C PRO A 252 0.13 -24.40 -7.36
N TRP A 253 1.45 -24.41 -7.17
CA TRP A 253 2.34 -23.57 -7.94
C TRP A 253 2.37 -24.15 -9.34
N LEU A 254 1.28 -23.91 -10.03
CA LEU A 254 1.10 -24.29 -11.41
C LEU A 254 1.98 -23.41 -12.29
N ILE A 255 3.26 -23.86 -12.38
CA ILE A 255 3.90 -23.77 -13.64
C ILE A 255 4.62 -25.10 -13.85
N ARG A 256 3.87 -26.05 -14.36
CA ARG A 256 4.49 -27.09 -15.18
C ARG A 256 5.32 -26.33 -16.22
N ARG A 257 6.64 -26.50 -16.15
CA ARG A 257 7.53 -26.05 -17.22
C ARG A 257 6.91 -26.55 -18.53
N GLY A 258 6.24 -25.64 -19.25
CA GLY A 258 6.02 -25.82 -20.66
C GLY A 258 7.42 -26.02 -21.25
N ARG A 259 7.65 -27.13 -21.92
CA ARG A 259 8.87 -27.35 -22.69
C ARG A 259 8.97 -26.15 -23.63
N CYS A 260 10.04 -25.36 -23.48
CA CYS A 260 10.49 -24.56 -24.60
C CYS A 260 10.74 -25.48 -25.79
N PRO A 261 10.28 -25.12 -26.99
CA PRO A 261 10.68 -25.79 -28.20
C PRO A 261 12.16 -25.68 -28.48
#